data_a079240a8e1e9dbbf668e99d5314bb26
#
_entry.id   a079240a8e1e9dbbf668e99d5314bb26
#
_cell.length_a   1.000
_cell.length_b   1.000
_cell.length_c   1.000
_cell.angle_alpha   90.00
_cell.angle_beta   90.00
_cell.angle_gamma   90.00
#
_symmetry.space_group_name_H-M   'P 1'
#
loop_
_entity.id
_entity.type
_entity.pdbx_description
1 polymer ?
#
loop_
_entity_poly.entity_id
_entity_poly.type
_entity_poly.pdbx_seq_one_letter_code
_entity_poly.pdbx_strand_id
1 'polypeptide(L)'
;GVGKEAFRQCESLSKITMPDTITEIGASAFSGCHMLEQFKIPDSIEAIQDYTFYGCTNLSSVTFSKNLTTIGAYAFQNCSVLVNVVIPDNVTDIGKQTFSGCEKIESVTLPSQITKIDTGLFSGCKSLKEIQIPEGVTVIEGNAFQNCNSLSEITIPEAVVEIGSTAFQNCSSLKRINFKGDAPQIGVNAFIGVTADCYYPADNATYTLEITTQDWGGDLTWTYEGKTEEENKYKCGENLTWNLTEDGKLVITGSGRMFDYSIDDYQYAPWYEERLKITSIEIDDNVTYIGNYAFYMCNKITDEKTELPEKLEEIGEGAFKNCKIHSVDIPSMVKCVGKEAFAWSGLESVSLPASLQELPERMFAESHYLYDVTFSKGLREIGKEAFYCCFGLSSVDVPEGVTSIAGKAFAWCGAYR
;
A
#
# COMPACT_ATOMS: atom_id res chain seq x y z
N GLY A 1 -31.79 -19.72 37.27
CA GLY A 1 -30.58 -19.09 36.71
C GLY A 1 -29.48 -18.90 37.75
N VAL A 2 -28.30 -18.58 37.28
CA VAL A 2 -27.15 -18.16 38.11
C VAL A 2 -27.16 -16.64 38.13
N GLY A 3 -27.23 -16.04 39.31
CA GLY A 3 -27.31 -14.59 39.45
C GLY A 3 -26.02 -13.87 39.04
N LYS A 4 -26.12 -12.55 38.83
CA LYS A 4 -24.97 -11.68 38.62
C LYS A 4 -23.94 -11.87 39.74
N GLU A 5 -22.65 -12.05 39.37
CA GLU A 5 -21.52 -12.17 40.31
C GLU A 5 -21.62 -13.38 41.30
N ALA A 6 -22.47 -14.39 41.03
CA ALA A 6 -22.77 -15.44 41.99
C ALA A 6 -21.55 -16.24 42.48
N PHE A 7 -20.52 -16.42 41.64
CA PHE A 7 -19.25 -17.10 41.97
C PHE A 7 -18.04 -16.16 41.76
N ARG A 8 -18.27 -14.84 41.75
CA ARG A 8 -17.18 -13.88 41.53
C ARG A 8 -16.09 -14.07 42.59
N GLN A 9 -14.81 -14.12 42.12
CA GLN A 9 -13.62 -14.27 42.97
C GLN A 9 -13.62 -15.57 43.82
N CYS A 10 -14.32 -16.60 43.34
CA CYS A 10 -14.16 -17.95 43.90
C CYS A 10 -12.83 -18.54 43.42
N GLU A 11 -11.71 -18.00 43.94
CA GLU A 11 -10.36 -18.26 43.44
C GLU A 11 -9.97 -19.74 43.47
N SER A 12 -10.46 -20.53 44.40
CA SER A 12 -10.19 -21.97 44.57
C SER A 12 -11.17 -22.87 43.82
N LEU A 13 -12.17 -22.32 43.12
CA LEU A 13 -13.16 -23.11 42.40
C LEU A 13 -12.51 -23.69 41.12
N SER A 14 -12.18 -24.99 41.15
CA SER A 14 -11.51 -25.67 40.03
C SER A 14 -12.48 -26.35 39.05
N LYS A 15 -13.63 -26.75 39.55
CA LYS A 15 -14.64 -27.45 38.74
C LYS A 15 -16.07 -27.14 39.21
N ILE A 16 -16.95 -26.93 38.28
CA ILE A 16 -18.37 -26.79 38.53
C ILE A 16 -19.15 -27.41 37.38
N THR A 17 -20.26 -28.04 37.66
CA THR A 17 -21.18 -28.60 36.64
C THR A 17 -22.53 -27.90 36.77
N MET A 18 -23.04 -27.40 35.65
CA MET A 18 -24.34 -26.76 35.57
C MET A 18 -25.35 -27.73 34.95
N PRO A 19 -26.54 -27.90 35.56
CA PRO A 19 -27.61 -28.68 34.94
C PRO A 19 -28.26 -27.90 33.79
N ASP A 20 -28.82 -28.63 32.81
CA ASP A 20 -29.50 -28.00 31.65
C ASP A 20 -30.83 -27.29 32.04
N THR A 21 -31.22 -27.33 33.30
CA THR A 21 -32.34 -26.54 33.85
C THR A 21 -31.94 -25.06 34.13
N ILE A 22 -30.65 -24.72 34.09
CA ILE A 22 -30.17 -23.38 34.24
C ILE A 22 -30.36 -22.62 32.91
N THR A 23 -31.21 -21.63 32.89
CA THR A 23 -31.56 -20.83 31.70
C THR A 23 -30.88 -19.48 31.62
N GLU A 24 -30.10 -19.10 32.63
CA GLU A 24 -29.38 -17.83 32.66
C GLU A 24 -28.10 -17.94 33.49
N ILE A 25 -27.02 -17.33 32.99
CA ILE A 25 -25.78 -17.09 33.74
C ILE A 25 -25.54 -15.58 33.69
N GLY A 26 -25.66 -14.93 34.83
CA GLY A 26 -25.58 -13.45 34.94
C GLY A 26 -24.19 -12.91 34.72
N ALA A 27 -24.13 -11.63 34.46
CA ALA A 27 -22.86 -10.90 34.22
C ALA A 27 -21.87 -11.12 35.40
N SER A 28 -20.59 -11.30 35.07
CA SER A 28 -19.49 -11.54 36.01
C SER A 28 -19.70 -12.78 36.91
N ALA A 29 -20.59 -13.71 36.57
CA ALA A 29 -20.95 -14.80 37.46
C ALA A 29 -19.75 -15.66 37.92
N PHE A 30 -18.73 -15.84 37.06
CA PHE A 30 -17.51 -16.59 37.35
C PHE A 30 -16.25 -15.73 37.23
N SER A 31 -16.38 -14.39 37.22
CA SER A 31 -15.25 -13.47 37.11
C SER A 31 -14.23 -13.71 38.23
N GLY A 32 -12.97 -13.94 37.88
CA GLY A 32 -11.88 -14.17 38.82
C GLY A 32 -11.87 -15.57 39.47
N CYS A 33 -12.55 -16.55 38.89
CA CYS A 33 -12.40 -17.95 39.29
C CYS A 33 -11.07 -18.49 38.69
N HIS A 34 -9.95 -18.11 39.32
CA HIS A 34 -8.62 -18.37 38.79
C HIS A 34 -8.27 -19.85 38.58
N MET A 35 -8.83 -20.73 39.43
CA MET A 35 -8.54 -22.17 39.35
C MET A 35 -9.53 -22.97 38.48
N LEU A 36 -10.53 -22.30 37.87
CA LEU A 36 -11.51 -22.96 37.00
C LEU A 36 -10.82 -23.46 35.72
N GLU A 37 -10.81 -24.79 35.52
CA GLU A 37 -10.04 -25.43 34.44
C GLU A 37 -10.85 -25.62 33.15
N GLN A 38 -12.13 -26.01 33.32
CA GLN A 38 -13.03 -26.32 32.21
C GLN A 38 -14.47 -25.89 32.54
N PHE A 39 -15.20 -25.45 31.51
CA PHE A 39 -16.61 -25.13 31.69
C PHE A 39 -17.45 -25.59 30.51
N LYS A 40 -18.53 -26.33 30.79
CA LYS A 40 -19.56 -26.64 29.81
C LYS A 40 -20.75 -25.69 30.03
N ILE A 41 -21.04 -24.86 29.04
CA ILE A 41 -22.22 -23.99 29.05
C ILE A 41 -23.44 -24.86 28.73
N PRO A 42 -24.50 -24.90 29.61
CA PRO A 42 -25.69 -25.66 29.34
C PRO A 42 -26.37 -25.28 28.03
N ASP A 43 -26.98 -26.27 27.35
CA ASP A 43 -27.65 -26.02 26.06
C ASP A 43 -28.89 -25.11 26.17
N SER A 44 -29.39 -24.87 27.38
CA SER A 44 -30.46 -23.91 27.69
C SER A 44 -30.02 -22.46 27.74
N ILE A 45 -28.70 -22.18 27.64
CA ILE A 45 -28.14 -20.83 27.67
C ILE A 45 -28.05 -20.30 26.24
N GLU A 46 -28.70 -19.17 25.96
CA GLU A 46 -28.69 -18.47 24.67
C GLU A 46 -27.74 -17.27 24.63
N ALA A 47 -27.32 -16.75 25.80
CA ALA A 47 -26.42 -15.62 25.92
C ALA A 47 -25.38 -15.79 27.03
N ILE A 48 -24.12 -15.51 26.74
CA ILE A 48 -23.08 -15.30 27.75
C ILE A 48 -23.04 -13.80 28.04
N GLN A 49 -23.20 -13.41 29.29
CA GLN A 49 -23.25 -12.02 29.70
C GLN A 49 -21.83 -11.40 29.82
N ASP A 50 -21.77 -10.07 29.97
CA ASP A 50 -20.50 -9.35 30.11
C ASP A 50 -19.70 -9.87 31.30
N TYR A 51 -18.36 -9.99 31.12
CA TYR A 51 -17.40 -10.38 32.15
C TYR A 51 -17.64 -11.77 32.76
N THR A 52 -18.48 -12.63 32.20
CA THR A 52 -18.89 -13.87 32.83
C THR A 52 -17.71 -14.72 33.33
N PHE A 53 -16.66 -14.90 32.51
CA PHE A 53 -15.43 -15.64 32.83
C PHE A 53 -14.19 -14.76 32.85
N TYR A 54 -14.36 -13.46 33.07
CA TYR A 54 -13.23 -12.52 33.12
C TYR A 54 -12.17 -12.97 34.13
N GLY A 55 -10.91 -13.09 33.67
CA GLY A 55 -9.79 -13.46 34.53
C GLY A 55 -9.81 -14.91 35.04
N CYS A 56 -10.52 -15.82 34.41
CA CYS A 56 -10.41 -17.26 34.70
C CYS A 56 -9.09 -17.78 34.10
N THR A 57 -7.96 -17.49 34.74
CA THR A 57 -6.61 -17.69 34.20
C THR A 57 -6.21 -19.12 33.92
N ASN A 58 -6.87 -20.14 34.59
CA ASN A 58 -6.65 -21.55 34.34
C ASN A 58 -7.71 -22.19 33.42
N LEU A 59 -8.66 -21.40 32.89
CA LEU A 59 -9.70 -21.91 32.00
C LEU A 59 -9.07 -22.30 30.65
N SER A 60 -8.83 -23.59 30.48
CA SER A 60 -8.16 -24.16 29.32
C SER A 60 -9.13 -24.52 28.18
N SER A 61 -10.41 -24.79 28.52
CA SER A 61 -11.43 -25.14 27.53
C SER A 61 -12.83 -24.72 27.95
N VAL A 62 -13.63 -24.30 26.96
CA VAL A 62 -15.05 -24.01 27.08
C VAL A 62 -15.80 -24.77 26.02
N THR A 63 -16.87 -25.48 26.44
CA THR A 63 -17.84 -26.07 25.51
C THR A 63 -19.04 -25.13 25.46
N PHE A 64 -19.26 -24.50 24.32
CA PHE A 64 -20.38 -23.57 24.13
C PHE A 64 -21.71 -24.30 23.97
N SER A 65 -22.81 -23.65 24.42
CA SER A 65 -24.17 -24.06 24.12
C SER A 65 -24.40 -24.01 22.60
N LYS A 66 -25.05 -25.05 22.05
CA LYS A 66 -25.47 -25.09 20.64
C LYS A 66 -26.54 -24.04 20.29
N ASN A 67 -27.26 -23.52 21.31
CA ASN A 67 -28.31 -22.51 21.15
C ASN A 67 -27.80 -21.09 21.47
N LEU A 68 -26.47 -20.92 21.63
CA LEU A 68 -25.89 -19.64 21.94
C LEU A 68 -26.05 -18.68 20.74
N THR A 69 -26.50 -17.46 21.00
CA THR A 69 -26.72 -16.39 20.01
C THR A 69 -25.82 -15.18 20.24
N THR A 70 -25.38 -14.95 21.49
CA THR A 70 -24.56 -13.76 21.81
C THR A 70 -23.50 -14.08 22.86
N ILE A 71 -22.35 -13.40 22.75
CA ILE A 71 -21.28 -13.44 23.76
C ILE A 71 -20.97 -11.97 24.13
N GLY A 72 -21.15 -11.66 25.42
CA GLY A 72 -21.00 -10.32 25.95
C GLY A 72 -19.55 -9.79 25.96
N ALA A 73 -19.42 -8.50 26.19
CA ALA A 73 -18.13 -7.82 26.26
C ALA A 73 -17.28 -8.38 27.43
N TYR A 74 -15.96 -8.54 27.16
CA TYR A 74 -14.97 -9.01 28.14
C TYR A 74 -15.28 -10.42 28.73
N ALA A 75 -16.15 -11.19 28.10
CA ALA A 75 -16.68 -12.44 28.70
C ALA A 75 -15.57 -13.44 29.03
N PHE A 76 -14.52 -13.54 28.22
CA PHE A 76 -13.35 -14.42 28.43
C PHE A 76 -12.04 -13.64 28.52
N GLN A 77 -12.08 -12.31 28.76
CA GLN A 77 -10.86 -11.52 28.84
C GLN A 77 -9.92 -12.10 29.92
N ASN A 78 -8.63 -12.22 29.58
CA ASN A 78 -7.58 -12.77 30.41
C ASN A 78 -7.77 -14.25 30.82
N CYS A 79 -8.49 -15.05 30.04
CA CYS A 79 -8.45 -16.51 30.13
C CYS A 79 -7.15 -17.00 29.47
N SER A 80 -6.01 -16.76 30.14
CA SER A 80 -4.67 -16.79 29.53
C SER A 80 -4.20 -18.16 29.03
N VAL A 81 -4.81 -19.26 29.48
CA VAL A 81 -4.48 -20.63 29.06
C VAL A 81 -5.54 -21.28 28.14
N LEU A 82 -6.55 -20.52 27.73
CA LEU A 82 -7.54 -20.99 26.75
C LEU A 82 -6.85 -21.23 25.40
N VAL A 83 -7.02 -22.44 24.81
CA VAL A 83 -6.22 -22.83 23.62
C VAL A 83 -7.02 -22.78 22.33
N ASN A 84 -8.11 -23.53 22.25
CA ASN A 84 -8.95 -23.60 21.05
C ASN A 84 -10.36 -23.12 21.35
N VAL A 85 -10.87 -22.27 20.48
CA VAL A 85 -12.20 -21.69 20.62
C VAL A 85 -13.03 -21.99 19.37
N VAL A 86 -14.11 -22.74 19.52
CA VAL A 86 -15.05 -23.00 18.43
C VAL A 86 -16.39 -22.37 18.81
N ILE A 87 -16.68 -21.21 18.23
CA ILE A 87 -17.92 -20.47 18.50
C ILE A 87 -19.03 -21.04 17.62
N PRO A 88 -20.21 -21.38 18.18
CA PRO A 88 -21.32 -21.88 17.40
C PRO A 88 -21.79 -20.92 16.32
N ASP A 89 -22.21 -21.45 15.18
CA ASP A 89 -22.58 -20.65 13.99
C ASP A 89 -23.87 -19.82 14.19
N ASN A 90 -24.66 -20.12 15.21
CA ASN A 90 -25.83 -19.32 15.58
C ASN A 90 -25.47 -17.99 16.28
N VAL A 91 -24.21 -17.81 16.70
CA VAL A 91 -23.78 -16.57 17.35
C VAL A 91 -23.70 -15.48 16.31
N THR A 92 -24.43 -14.40 16.54
CA THR A 92 -24.50 -13.22 15.65
C THR A 92 -23.78 -11.99 16.19
N ASP A 93 -23.47 -11.99 17.49
CA ASP A 93 -22.77 -10.87 18.14
C ASP A 93 -21.74 -11.36 19.17
N ILE A 94 -20.53 -10.82 19.08
CA ILE A 94 -19.42 -11.07 20.02
C ILE A 94 -18.92 -9.70 20.47
N GLY A 95 -19.08 -9.39 21.74
CA GLY A 95 -18.78 -8.09 22.31
C GLY A 95 -17.28 -7.79 22.33
N LYS A 96 -16.97 -6.51 22.51
CA LYS A 96 -15.59 -6.01 22.55
C LYS A 96 -14.74 -6.73 23.60
N GLN A 97 -13.46 -6.93 23.27
CA GLN A 97 -12.44 -7.49 24.14
C GLN A 97 -12.78 -8.87 24.75
N THR A 98 -13.70 -9.60 24.12
CA THR A 98 -14.17 -10.92 24.65
C THR A 98 -13.01 -11.88 24.89
N PHE A 99 -12.04 -11.97 23.97
CA PHE A 99 -10.88 -12.86 24.11
C PHE A 99 -9.56 -12.09 24.32
N SER A 100 -9.63 -10.80 24.68
CA SER A 100 -8.43 -10.01 24.95
C SER A 100 -7.59 -10.64 26.07
N GLY A 101 -6.28 -10.78 25.85
CA GLY A 101 -5.36 -11.38 26.82
C GLY A 101 -5.47 -12.92 26.97
N CYS A 102 -6.17 -13.60 26.05
CA CYS A 102 -6.15 -15.05 25.95
C CYS A 102 -4.86 -15.50 25.24
N GLU A 103 -3.73 -15.41 25.93
CA GLU A 103 -2.39 -15.52 25.35
C GLU A 103 -2.11 -16.84 24.63
N LYS A 104 -2.76 -17.94 25.05
CA LYS A 104 -2.53 -19.29 24.54
C LYS A 104 -3.51 -19.73 23.45
N ILE A 105 -4.46 -18.88 23.05
CA ILE A 105 -5.32 -19.20 21.91
C ILE A 105 -4.44 -19.40 20.67
N GLU A 106 -4.50 -20.61 20.09
CA GLU A 106 -3.82 -20.97 18.86
C GLU A 106 -4.73 -20.87 17.63
N SER A 107 -6.02 -21.19 17.80
CA SER A 107 -7.02 -21.12 16.73
C SER A 107 -8.39 -20.70 17.26
N VAL A 108 -9.12 -19.98 16.41
CA VAL A 108 -10.52 -19.60 16.66
C VAL A 108 -11.34 -19.89 15.41
N THR A 109 -12.46 -20.62 15.60
CA THR A 109 -13.49 -20.71 14.57
C THR A 109 -14.57 -19.68 14.89
N LEU A 110 -14.73 -18.70 14.00
CA LEU A 110 -15.74 -17.65 14.09
C LEU A 110 -17.03 -18.08 13.43
N PRO A 111 -18.20 -17.66 13.95
CA PRO A 111 -19.50 -17.93 13.30
C PRO A 111 -19.63 -17.10 12.02
N SER A 112 -20.34 -17.68 11.02
CA SER A 112 -20.48 -17.06 9.69
C SER A 112 -21.36 -15.80 9.67
N GLN A 113 -22.16 -15.59 10.72
CA GLN A 113 -23.19 -14.55 10.78
C GLN A 113 -22.73 -13.21 11.40
N ILE A 114 -21.52 -13.14 11.94
CA ILE A 114 -21.01 -11.86 12.50
C ILE A 114 -20.70 -10.88 11.38
N THR A 115 -20.95 -9.60 11.64
CA THR A 115 -20.73 -8.51 10.67
C THR A 115 -19.55 -7.59 11.03
N LYS A 116 -18.94 -7.80 12.19
CA LYS A 116 -17.75 -7.04 12.64
C LYS A 116 -16.82 -7.90 13.48
N ILE A 117 -15.54 -7.57 13.44
CA ILE A 117 -14.57 -7.96 14.47
C ILE A 117 -14.47 -6.80 15.44
N ASP A 118 -15.05 -6.94 16.62
CA ASP A 118 -15.22 -5.82 17.56
C ASP A 118 -13.90 -5.37 18.20
N THR A 119 -13.92 -4.18 18.78
CA THR A 119 -12.76 -3.51 19.40
C THR A 119 -12.01 -4.45 20.34
N GLY A 120 -10.73 -4.67 20.05
CA GLY A 120 -9.81 -5.47 20.86
C GLY A 120 -10.21 -6.95 21.04
N LEU A 121 -11.07 -7.49 20.17
CA LEU A 121 -11.64 -8.84 20.32
C LEU A 121 -10.58 -9.90 20.61
N PHE A 122 -9.44 -9.86 19.90
CA PHE A 122 -8.30 -10.78 20.06
C PHE A 122 -7.03 -10.09 20.52
N SER A 123 -7.14 -8.88 21.10
CA SER A 123 -5.96 -8.14 21.57
C SER A 123 -5.16 -8.97 22.58
N GLY A 124 -3.87 -9.18 22.31
CA GLY A 124 -2.99 -9.97 23.16
C GLY A 124 -3.15 -11.51 23.06
N CYS A 125 -3.79 -12.01 22.01
CA CYS A 125 -3.79 -13.45 21.67
C CYS A 125 -2.43 -13.80 21.02
N LYS A 126 -1.39 -13.85 21.83
CA LYS A 126 0.01 -13.96 21.38
C LYS A 126 0.31 -15.22 20.57
N SER A 127 -0.42 -16.31 20.83
CA SER A 127 -0.23 -17.62 20.20
C SER A 127 -1.12 -17.86 18.98
N LEU A 128 -2.04 -16.93 18.65
CA LEU A 128 -2.94 -17.03 17.50
C LEU A 128 -2.14 -17.04 16.20
N LYS A 129 -2.16 -18.18 15.49
CA LYS A 129 -1.35 -18.40 14.28
C LYS A 129 -2.08 -18.05 13.00
N GLU A 130 -3.37 -18.35 12.96
CA GLU A 130 -4.26 -18.15 11.83
C GLU A 130 -5.69 -17.89 12.31
N ILE A 131 -6.44 -17.13 11.53
CA ILE A 131 -7.86 -16.92 11.75
C ILE A 131 -8.54 -16.63 10.42
N GLN A 132 -9.67 -17.26 10.18
CA GLN A 132 -10.51 -16.96 9.04
C GLN A 132 -11.56 -15.93 9.45
N ILE A 133 -11.52 -14.75 8.84
CA ILE A 133 -12.55 -13.72 9.01
C ILE A 133 -13.74 -14.10 8.12
N PRO A 134 -14.98 -14.17 8.65
CA PRO A 134 -16.16 -14.48 7.86
C PRO A 134 -16.44 -13.44 6.76
N GLU A 135 -16.95 -13.91 5.61
CA GLU A 135 -17.21 -13.08 4.43
C GLU A 135 -18.21 -11.93 4.67
N GLY A 136 -19.11 -12.07 5.68
CA GLY A 136 -20.08 -11.04 6.05
C GLY A 136 -19.52 -9.90 6.90
N VAL A 137 -18.23 -9.95 7.29
CA VAL A 137 -17.61 -8.91 8.11
C VAL A 137 -17.35 -7.67 7.27
N THR A 138 -17.87 -6.52 7.74
CA THR A 138 -17.71 -5.23 7.08
C THR A 138 -16.72 -4.30 7.78
N VAL A 139 -16.45 -4.52 9.07
CA VAL A 139 -15.54 -3.69 9.88
C VAL A 139 -14.64 -4.56 10.75
N ILE A 140 -13.35 -4.25 10.75
CA ILE A 140 -12.36 -4.72 11.73
C ILE A 140 -12.03 -3.53 12.62
N GLU A 141 -12.56 -3.55 13.84
CA GLU A 141 -12.48 -2.45 14.78
C GLU A 141 -11.05 -2.23 15.34
N GLY A 142 -10.86 -1.09 16.03
CA GLY A 142 -9.58 -0.75 16.64
C GLY A 142 -9.05 -1.81 17.60
N ASN A 143 -7.72 -2.04 17.58
CA ASN A 143 -7.01 -3.01 18.43
C ASN A 143 -7.47 -4.48 18.25
N ALA A 144 -8.30 -4.81 17.26
CA ALA A 144 -8.94 -6.13 17.12
C ALA A 144 -7.96 -7.30 17.23
N PHE A 145 -6.77 -7.18 16.63
CA PHE A 145 -5.69 -8.17 16.64
C PHE A 145 -4.38 -7.61 17.24
N GLN A 146 -4.45 -6.55 18.02
CA GLN A 146 -3.27 -5.95 18.63
C GLN A 146 -2.46 -6.99 19.41
N ASN A 147 -1.12 -7.05 19.21
CA ASN A 147 -0.21 -8.00 19.85
C ASN A 147 -0.52 -9.49 19.57
N CYS A 148 -1.13 -9.82 18.43
CA CYS A 148 -1.21 -11.20 17.94
C CYS A 148 0.13 -11.59 17.30
N ASN A 149 1.14 -11.82 18.14
CA ASN A 149 2.53 -11.94 17.70
C ASN A 149 2.82 -13.16 16.81
N SER A 150 1.99 -14.21 16.88
CA SER A 150 2.16 -15.44 16.08
C SER A 150 1.33 -15.45 14.80
N LEU A 151 0.45 -14.46 14.59
CA LEU A 151 -0.38 -14.38 13.38
C LEU A 151 0.54 -14.12 12.17
N SER A 152 0.59 -15.09 11.25
CA SER A 152 1.54 -15.05 10.12
C SER A 152 0.92 -14.55 8.81
N GLU A 153 -0.37 -14.77 8.65
CA GLU A 153 -1.13 -14.39 7.48
C GLU A 153 -2.56 -14.00 7.87
N ILE A 154 -3.14 -13.05 7.14
CA ILE A 154 -4.55 -12.68 7.28
C ILE A 154 -5.17 -12.40 5.91
N THR A 155 -6.40 -12.89 5.71
CA THR A 155 -7.23 -12.51 4.56
C THR A 155 -8.31 -11.54 5.04
N ILE A 156 -8.39 -10.39 4.37
CA ILE A 156 -9.40 -9.35 4.57
C ILE A 156 -10.52 -9.61 3.56
N PRO A 157 -11.73 -10.00 3.98
CA PRO A 157 -12.85 -10.32 3.10
C PRO A 157 -13.28 -9.14 2.21
N GLU A 158 -13.97 -9.47 1.12
CA GLU A 158 -14.46 -8.50 0.13
C GLU A 158 -15.37 -7.42 0.74
N ALA A 159 -16.19 -7.79 1.73
CA ALA A 159 -17.15 -6.88 2.36
C ALA A 159 -16.51 -5.86 3.32
N VAL A 160 -15.23 -6.00 3.68
CA VAL A 160 -14.59 -5.10 4.67
C VAL A 160 -14.34 -3.73 4.06
N VAL A 161 -14.95 -2.72 4.66
CA VAL A 161 -14.84 -1.30 4.26
C VAL A 161 -14.02 -0.46 5.23
N GLU A 162 -13.71 -0.99 6.43
CA GLU A 162 -12.96 -0.27 7.45
C GLU A 162 -12.06 -1.20 8.27
N ILE A 163 -10.82 -0.77 8.49
CA ILE A 163 -9.85 -1.33 9.43
C ILE A 163 -9.51 -0.23 10.44
N GLY A 164 -9.87 -0.43 11.69
CA GLY A 164 -9.72 0.53 12.77
C GLY A 164 -8.27 0.80 13.17
N SER A 165 -8.08 1.88 13.94
CA SER A 165 -6.76 2.28 14.43
C SER A 165 -6.12 1.16 15.25
N THR A 166 -4.81 0.94 15.03
CA THR A 166 -4.01 -0.07 15.75
C THR A 166 -4.54 -1.51 15.66
N ALA A 167 -5.40 -1.82 14.67
CA ALA A 167 -6.07 -3.11 14.54
C ALA A 167 -5.10 -4.30 14.52
N PHE A 168 -3.96 -4.18 13.85
CA PHE A 168 -2.89 -5.18 13.75
C PHE A 168 -1.58 -4.75 14.40
N GLN A 169 -1.63 -3.76 15.32
CA GLN A 169 -0.43 -3.28 15.99
C GLN A 169 0.36 -4.42 16.62
N ASN A 170 1.69 -4.46 16.36
CA ASN A 170 2.62 -5.45 16.89
C ASN A 170 2.29 -6.92 16.50
N CYS A 171 1.61 -7.17 15.40
CA CYS A 171 1.52 -8.50 14.81
C CYS A 171 2.87 -8.84 14.13
N SER A 172 3.92 -9.06 14.92
CA SER A 172 5.30 -9.11 14.45
C SER A 172 5.63 -10.28 13.51
N SER A 173 4.82 -11.35 13.53
CA SER A 173 4.95 -12.48 12.60
C SER A 173 4.13 -12.31 11.32
N LEU A 174 3.29 -11.27 11.21
CA LEU A 174 2.43 -11.06 10.06
C LEU A 174 3.28 -10.69 8.84
N LYS A 175 3.31 -11.57 7.83
CA LYS A 175 4.10 -11.43 6.61
C LYS A 175 3.25 -11.31 5.36
N ARG A 176 1.98 -11.68 5.43
CA ARG A 176 1.08 -11.67 4.30
C ARG A 176 -0.30 -11.16 4.68
N ILE A 177 -0.78 -10.16 3.94
CA ILE A 177 -2.13 -9.61 4.09
C ILE A 177 -2.80 -9.67 2.72
N ASN A 178 -3.90 -10.44 2.61
CA ASN A 178 -4.62 -10.62 1.35
C ASN A 178 -5.93 -9.83 1.42
N PHE A 179 -6.06 -8.77 0.67
CA PHE A 179 -7.30 -8.02 0.50
C PHE A 179 -8.13 -8.64 -0.64
N LYS A 180 -9.42 -8.91 -0.42
CA LYS A 180 -10.30 -9.53 -1.44
C LYS A 180 -11.26 -8.54 -2.10
N GLY A 181 -11.51 -7.40 -1.49
CA GLY A 181 -12.44 -6.37 -1.95
C GLY A 181 -11.79 -5.07 -2.35
N ASP A 182 -12.58 -4.01 -2.30
CA ASP A 182 -12.12 -2.63 -2.47
C ASP A 182 -11.19 -2.22 -1.32
N ALA A 183 -10.37 -1.19 -1.57
CA ALA A 183 -9.48 -0.66 -0.55
C ALA A 183 -10.30 -0.12 0.64
N PRO A 184 -10.13 -0.70 1.85
CA PRO A 184 -10.85 -0.23 3.03
C PRO A 184 -10.28 1.11 3.51
N GLN A 185 -11.07 1.85 4.31
CA GLN A 185 -10.53 2.93 5.12
C GLN A 185 -9.62 2.32 6.20
N ILE A 186 -8.36 2.74 6.23
CA ILE A 186 -7.38 2.21 7.19
C ILE A 186 -7.12 3.28 8.27
N GLY A 187 -7.29 2.88 9.51
CA GLY A 187 -7.10 3.76 10.67
C GLY A 187 -5.64 4.02 11.00
N VAL A 188 -5.40 5.08 11.76
CA VAL A 188 -4.05 5.51 12.16
C VAL A 188 -3.30 4.38 12.88
N ASN A 189 -2.04 4.14 12.46
CA ASN A 189 -1.18 3.13 13.06
C ASN A 189 -1.75 1.70 13.03
N ALA A 190 -2.65 1.40 12.07
CA ALA A 190 -3.30 0.09 11.99
C ALA A 190 -2.30 -1.06 11.96
N PHE A 191 -1.14 -0.87 11.35
CA PHE A 191 -0.10 -1.89 11.15
C PHE A 191 1.23 -1.57 11.85
N ILE A 192 1.26 -0.71 12.85
CA ILE A 192 2.51 -0.36 13.55
C ILE A 192 3.23 -1.62 14.07
N GLY A 193 4.51 -1.76 13.73
CA GLY A 193 5.33 -2.92 14.08
C GLY A 193 5.06 -4.18 13.21
N VAL A 194 4.41 -4.01 12.06
CA VAL A 194 4.21 -5.05 11.04
C VAL A 194 5.14 -4.80 9.87
N THR A 195 5.78 -5.85 9.34
CA THR A 195 6.48 -5.85 8.05
C THR A 195 5.88 -6.95 7.20
N ALA A 196 5.10 -6.61 6.18
CA ALA A 196 4.30 -7.57 5.42
C ALA A 196 4.11 -7.18 3.95
N ASP A 197 3.91 -8.21 3.11
CA ASP A 197 3.43 -8.05 1.75
C ASP A 197 1.89 -8.01 1.74
N CYS A 198 1.35 -6.95 1.16
CA CYS A 198 -0.09 -6.72 1.01
C CYS A 198 -0.50 -7.04 -0.42
N TYR A 199 -1.42 -7.98 -0.60
CA TYR A 199 -1.94 -8.38 -1.89
C TYR A 199 -3.38 -7.89 -2.04
N TYR A 200 -3.71 -7.31 -3.21
CA TYR A 200 -5.06 -6.82 -3.53
C TYR A 200 -5.49 -7.30 -4.92
N PRO A 201 -6.80 -7.30 -5.25
CA PRO A 201 -7.28 -7.79 -6.54
C PRO A 201 -6.68 -7.01 -7.71
N ALA A 202 -6.27 -7.73 -8.76
CA ALA A 202 -5.85 -7.11 -10.01
C ALA A 202 -6.97 -6.23 -10.58
N ASP A 203 -6.61 -5.12 -11.22
CA ASP A 203 -7.53 -4.16 -11.86
C ASP A 203 -8.49 -3.44 -10.89
N ASN A 204 -8.26 -3.48 -9.58
CA ASN A 204 -9.05 -2.77 -8.60
C ASN A 204 -8.56 -1.32 -8.44
N ALA A 205 -9.26 -0.38 -9.07
CA ALA A 205 -8.92 1.04 -9.11
C ALA A 205 -9.02 1.77 -7.74
N THR A 206 -9.57 1.12 -6.71
CA THR A 206 -9.66 1.70 -5.36
C THR A 206 -8.31 1.71 -4.63
N TYR A 207 -7.36 0.83 -5.03
CA TYR A 207 -5.99 0.81 -4.50
C TYR A 207 -5.13 1.86 -5.21
N THR A 208 -5.40 3.12 -4.91
CA THR A 208 -4.68 4.26 -5.48
C THR A 208 -3.25 4.35 -4.94
N LEU A 209 -2.41 5.14 -5.62
CA LEU A 209 -1.06 5.43 -5.15
C LEU A 209 -1.07 6.01 -3.71
N GLU A 210 -2.05 6.86 -3.38
CA GLU A 210 -2.22 7.42 -2.03
C GLU A 210 -2.35 6.31 -0.97
N ILE A 211 -3.19 5.30 -1.21
CA ILE A 211 -3.39 4.19 -0.27
C ILE A 211 -2.15 3.31 -0.17
N THR A 212 -1.51 3.00 -1.30
CA THR A 212 -0.38 2.06 -1.33
C THR A 212 0.94 2.68 -0.90
N THR A 213 1.05 4.00 -0.81
CA THR A 213 2.24 4.72 -0.33
C THR A 213 2.06 5.42 1.02
N GLN A 214 0.83 5.50 1.54
CA GLN A 214 0.58 6.11 2.84
C GLN A 214 1.20 5.29 3.96
N ASP A 215 1.77 5.99 4.96
CA ASP A 215 2.28 5.37 6.19
C ASP A 215 1.11 4.96 7.11
N TRP A 216 0.84 3.66 7.18
CA TRP A 216 -0.12 3.05 8.10
C TRP A 216 0.52 2.58 9.40
N GLY A 217 1.77 3.02 9.68
CA GLY A 217 2.56 2.70 10.86
C GLY A 217 3.38 1.41 10.72
N GLY A 218 3.31 0.70 9.58
CA GLY A 218 4.04 -0.52 9.29
C GLY A 218 4.88 -0.40 8.02
N ASP A 219 5.79 -1.34 7.83
CA ASP A 219 6.56 -1.51 6.59
C ASP A 219 5.80 -2.46 5.67
N LEU A 220 4.96 -1.90 4.79
CA LEU A 220 4.03 -2.63 3.94
C LEU A 220 4.41 -2.53 2.47
N THR A 221 4.59 -3.68 1.81
CA THR A 221 4.80 -3.76 0.37
C THR A 221 3.50 -4.15 -0.32
N TRP A 222 2.97 -3.29 -1.20
CA TRP A 222 1.70 -3.52 -1.87
C TRP A 222 1.87 -4.14 -3.26
N THR A 223 1.13 -5.21 -3.52
CA THR A 223 1.18 -5.97 -4.78
C THR A 223 -0.22 -6.51 -5.10
N TYR A 224 -0.63 -6.52 -6.37
CA TYR A 224 -1.91 -7.14 -6.74
C TYR A 224 -1.81 -8.66 -6.93
N GLU A 225 -2.91 -9.38 -6.61
CA GLU A 225 -3.00 -10.85 -6.76
C GLU A 225 -2.78 -11.29 -8.22
N GLY A 226 -2.06 -12.38 -8.39
CA GLY A 226 -1.80 -12.96 -9.71
C GLY A 226 -0.46 -12.59 -10.32
N LYS A 227 0.35 -11.73 -9.63
CA LYS A 227 1.71 -11.44 -10.06
C LYS A 227 2.74 -12.29 -9.36
N THR A 228 3.61 -12.87 -10.16
CA THR A 228 4.89 -13.40 -9.68
C THR A 228 5.87 -12.23 -9.44
N GLU A 229 6.87 -12.40 -8.56
CA GLU A 229 7.96 -11.43 -8.39
C GLU A 229 8.63 -11.07 -9.74
N GLU A 230 8.65 -12.00 -10.69
CA GLU A 230 9.15 -11.78 -12.05
C GLU A 230 8.30 -10.77 -12.84
N GLU A 231 6.96 -10.78 -12.69
CA GLU A 231 6.08 -9.83 -13.41
C GLU A 231 6.18 -8.42 -12.84
N ASN A 232 6.37 -8.27 -11.53
CA ASN A 232 6.61 -6.96 -10.90
C ASN A 232 7.95 -6.35 -11.33
N LYS A 233 8.96 -7.18 -11.50
CA LYS A 233 10.30 -6.76 -11.93
C LYS A 233 10.27 -6.00 -13.27
N TYR A 234 9.32 -6.33 -14.14
CA TYR A 234 9.22 -5.75 -15.48
C TYR A 234 8.13 -4.68 -15.61
N LYS A 235 7.46 -4.25 -14.55
CA LYS A 235 6.49 -3.14 -14.61
C LYS A 235 7.14 -1.77 -14.47
N CYS A 236 6.58 -0.83 -15.24
CA CYS A 236 6.96 0.58 -15.22
C CYS A 236 5.75 1.54 -15.30
N GLY A 237 4.55 1.00 -15.17
CA GLY A 237 3.25 1.68 -15.14
C GLY A 237 2.15 0.67 -14.86
N GLU A 238 0.91 1.10 -14.64
CA GLU A 238 -0.21 0.17 -14.37
C GLU A 238 -0.34 -0.87 -15.49
N ASN A 239 -0.36 -0.41 -16.76
CA ASN A 239 -0.47 -1.25 -17.95
C ASN A 239 0.79 -1.18 -18.82
N LEU A 240 1.94 -0.90 -18.22
CA LEU A 240 3.23 -0.80 -18.90
C LEU A 240 4.22 -1.80 -18.34
N THR A 241 4.92 -2.45 -19.26
CA THR A 241 6.03 -3.34 -18.94
C THR A 241 7.29 -2.92 -19.70
N TRP A 242 8.44 -3.27 -19.16
CA TRP A 242 9.72 -3.03 -19.80
C TRP A 242 10.50 -4.33 -20.02
N ASN A 243 11.35 -4.30 -21.02
CA ASN A 243 12.33 -5.35 -21.28
C ASN A 243 13.61 -4.73 -21.82
N LEU A 244 14.75 -5.27 -21.42
CA LEU A 244 16.05 -4.92 -21.99
C LEU A 244 16.54 -6.09 -22.84
N THR A 245 16.71 -5.85 -24.13
CA THR A 245 17.19 -6.85 -25.08
C THR A 245 18.71 -7.09 -24.94
N GLU A 246 19.23 -8.17 -25.49
CA GLU A 246 20.66 -8.51 -25.40
C GLU A 246 21.55 -7.47 -26.10
N ASP A 247 21.05 -6.78 -27.13
CA ASP A 247 21.73 -5.72 -27.86
C ASP A 247 21.62 -4.33 -27.18
N GLY A 248 20.97 -4.27 -26.01
CA GLY A 248 20.89 -3.08 -25.17
C GLY A 248 19.72 -2.16 -25.50
N LYS A 249 18.69 -2.60 -26.25
CA LYS A 249 17.47 -1.83 -26.46
C LYS A 249 16.54 -1.97 -25.26
N LEU A 250 16.20 -0.86 -24.62
CA LEU A 250 15.14 -0.77 -23.61
C LEU A 250 13.80 -0.58 -24.31
N VAL A 251 12.92 -1.56 -24.19
CA VAL A 251 11.59 -1.58 -24.82
C VAL A 251 10.52 -1.42 -23.75
N ILE A 252 9.67 -0.40 -23.89
CA ILE A 252 8.50 -0.13 -23.04
C ILE A 252 7.26 -0.48 -23.85
N THR A 253 6.45 -1.41 -23.37
CA THR A 253 5.23 -1.89 -24.06
C THR A 253 4.00 -1.70 -23.21
N GLY A 254 2.86 -1.40 -23.89
CA GLY A 254 1.56 -1.23 -23.27
C GLY A 254 0.97 0.17 -23.46
N SER A 255 0.19 0.66 -22.48
CA SER A 255 -0.53 1.92 -22.64
C SER A 255 -0.68 2.69 -21.33
N GLY A 256 -0.86 4.02 -21.43
CA GLY A 256 -1.11 4.90 -20.30
C GLY A 256 0.14 5.54 -19.71
N ARG A 257 0.19 5.68 -18.41
CA ARG A 257 1.21 6.46 -17.69
C ARG A 257 2.31 5.56 -17.14
N MET A 258 3.58 6.00 -17.26
CA MET A 258 4.69 5.42 -16.49
C MET A 258 4.56 5.82 -15.02
N PHE A 259 5.17 5.03 -14.14
CA PHE A 259 5.36 5.43 -12.74
C PHE A 259 6.35 6.58 -12.62
N ASP A 260 6.21 7.36 -11.55
CA ASP A 260 7.20 8.35 -11.13
C ASP A 260 8.29 7.69 -10.29
N TYR A 261 9.50 8.19 -10.45
CA TYR A 261 10.66 7.75 -9.69
C TYR A 261 11.28 8.97 -8.97
N SER A 262 12.04 8.72 -7.90
CA SER A 262 12.66 9.77 -7.09
C SER A 262 14.13 9.45 -6.86
N ILE A 263 14.99 10.42 -7.14
CA ILE A 263 16.43 10.30 -6.84
C ILE A 263 16.74 10.62 -5.38
N ASP A 264 15.92 11.45 -4.75
CA ASP A 264 16.10 11.87 -3.35
C ASP A 264 15.72 10.73 -2.38
N ASP A 265 14.74 9.91 -2.76
CA ASP A 265 14.28 8.76 -1.97
C ASP A 265 14.90 7.44 -2.41
N TYR A 266 15.86 7.47 -3.35
CA TYR A 266 16.50 6.28 -3.94
C TYR A 266 15.51 5.33 -4.64
N GLN A 267 14.35 5.84 -5.07
CA GLN A 267 13.34 5.08 -5.81
C GLN A 267 13.60 5.23 -7.31
N TYR A 268 14.55 4.47 -7.81
CA TYR A 268 14.95 4.52 -9.22
C TYR A 268 14.03 3.68 -10.12
N ALA A 269 14.04 4.01 -11.43
CA ALA A 269 13.37 3.19 -12.43
C ALA A 269 13.88 1.74 -12.40
N PRO A 270 13.02 0.73 -12.70
CA PRO A 270 13.39 -0.68 -12.53
C PRO A 270 14.56 -1.14 -13.41
N TRP A 271 14.89 -0.40 -14.47
CA TRP A 271 16.07 -0.62 -15.31
C TRP A 271 17.30 0.20 -14.89
N TYR A 272 17.25 0.94 -13.78
CA TYR A 272 18.33 1.86 -13.39
C TYR A 272 19.67 1.14 -13.16
N GLU A 273 19.65 -0.08 -12.59
CA GLU A 273 20.89 -0.85 -12.41
C GLU A 273 21.50 -1.30 -13.76
N GLU A 274 20.68 -1.43 -14.80
CA GLU A 274 21.09 -1.81 -16.16
C GLU A 274 21.36 -0.58 -17.07
N ARG A 275 21.22 0.65 -16.56
CA ARG A 275 21.28 1.90 -17.35
C ARG A 275 22.54 2.06 -18.20
N LEU A 276 23.64 1.45 -17.79
CA LEU A 276 24.92 1.49 -18.55
C LEU A 276 24.96 0.50 -19.71
N LYS A 277 23.96 -0.38 -19.83
CA LYS A 277 23.78 -1.30 -20.95
C LYS A 277 22.77 -0.76 -21.96
N ILE A 278 21.95 0.24 -21.60
CA ILE A 278 20.92 0.79 -22.48
C ILE A 278 21.59 1.63 -23.57
N THR A 279 21.47 1.13 -24.82
CA THR A 279 22.03 1.77 -26.02
C THR A 279 20.97 2.46 -26.87
N SER A 280 19.69 2.04 -26.72
CA SER A 280 18.52 2.65 -27.39
C SER A 280 17.27 2.50 -26.56
N ILE A 281 16.26 3.33 -26.87
CA ILE A 281 14.96 3.35 -26.17
C ILE A 281 13.86 3.24 -27.21
N GLU A 282 12.93 2.31 -27.01
CA GLU A 282 11.69 2.15 -27.77
C GLU A 282 10.50 2.21 -26.82
N ILE A 283 9.53 3.09 -27.08
CA ILE A 283 8.37 3.32 -26.23
C ILE A 283 7.11 3.18 -27.09
N ASP A 284 6.14 2.37 -26.64
CA ASP A 284 4.85 2.18 -27.31
C ASP A 284 4.12 3.50 -27.51
N ASP A 285 3.55 3.71 -28.70
CA ASP A 285 2.82 4.93 -29.08
C ASP A 285 1.57 5.21 -28.21
N ASN A 286 1.13 4.22 -27.43
CA ASN A 286 0.01 4.36 -26.50
C ASN A 286 0.44 4.88 -25.10
N VAL A 287 1.71 5.14 -24.89
CA VAL A 287 2.20 5.78 -23.66
C VAL A 287 1.83 7.27 -23.69
N THR A 288 1.20 7.74 -22.61
CA THR A 288 0.71 9.12 -22.49
C THR A 288 1.54 9.99 -21.53
N TYR A 289 2.35 9.37 -20.70
CA TYR A 289 3.21 10.03 -19.73
C TYR A 289 4.53 9.30 -19.52
N ILE A 290 5.62 10.02 -19.62
CA ILE A 290 6.94 9.55 -19.21
C ILE A 290 7.19 10.02 -17.78
N GLY A 291 7.39 9.09 -16.86
CA GLY A 291 7.51 9.33 -15.43
C GLY A 291 8.70 10.21 -15.03
N ASN A 292 8.62 10.80 -13.84
CA ASN A 292 9.74 11.53 -13.26
C ASN A 292 10.97 10.63 -13.20
N TYR A 293 12.13 11.14 -13.60
CA TYR A 293 13.44 10.46 -13.57
C TYR A 293 13.48 9.08 -14.28
N ALA A 294 12.52 8.78 -15.18
CA ALA A 294 12.39 7.48 -15.82
C ALA A 294 13.68 7.02 -16.54
N PHE A 295 14.34 7.90 -17.28
CA PHE A 295 15.58 7.60 -18.00
C PHE A 295 16.80 8.30 -17.42
N TYR A 296 16.76 8.60 -16.11
CA TYR A 296 17.87 9.26 -15.41
C TYR A 296 19.18 8.47 -15.55
N MET A 297 20.24 9.17 -15.99
CA MET A 297 21.58 8.63 -16.20
C MET A 297 21.71 7.50 -17.25
N CYS A 298 20.77 7.37 -18.19
CA CYS A 298 20.92 6.49 -19.35
C CYS A 298 21.94 7.09 -20.34
N ASN A 299 23.23 7.05 -19.99
CA ASN A 299 24.30 7.78 -20.67
C ASN A 299 25.07 6.96 -21.72
N LYS A 300 24.51 5.84 -22.17
CA LYS A 300 25.09 4.96 -23.22
C LYS A 300 24.24 4.90 -24.49
N ILE A 301 23.19 5.69 -24.59
CA ILE A 301 22.36 5.77 -25.81
C ILE A 301 23.21 6.26 -26.97
N THR A 302 23.10 5.54 -28.09
CA THR A 302 23.87 5.78 -29.33
C THR A 302 22.99 6.14 -30.52
N ASP A 303 21.66 6.09 -30.36
CA ASP A 303 20.72 6.47 -31.42
C ASP A 303 20.89 7.96 -31.77
N GLU A 304 20.93 8.25 -33.07
CA GLU A 304 21.00 9.64 -33.57
C GLU A 304 19.75 10.42 -33.18
N LYS A 305 18.59 9.75 -33.09
CA LYS A 305 17.31 10.33 -32.70
C LYS A 305 16.53 9.40 -31.79
N THR A 306 16.04 9.95 -30.69
CA THR A 306 15.12 9.25 -29.78
C THR A 306 13.68 9.56 -30.16
N GLU A 307 12.93 8.54 -30.54
CA GLU A 307 11.51 8.68 -30.89
C GLU A 307 10.66 8.62 -29.62
N LEU A 308 9.78 9.62 -29.46
CA LEU A 308 8.82 9.68 -28.36
C LEU A 308 7.43 9.25 -28.83
N PRO A 309 6.58 8.67 -27.96
CA PRO A 309 5.24 8.19 -28.30
C PRO A 309 4.37 9.26 -28.94
N GLU A 310 3.64 8.94 -30.02
CA GLU A 310 2.76 9.90 -30.69
C GLU A 310 1.63 10.43 -29.80
N LYS A 311 1.15 9.61 -28.82
CA LYS A 311 0.09 9.96 -27.86
C LYS A 311 0.62 10.57 -26.55
N LEU A 312 1.91 10.87 -26.48
CA LEU A 312 2.51 11.47 -25.29
C LEU A 312 1.91 12.85 -24.99
N GLU A 313 1.38 13.04 -23.78
CA GLU A 313 0.78 14.29 -23.32
C GLU A 313 1.67 15.04 -22.32
N GLU A 314 2.47 14.30 -21.54
CA GLU A 314 3.30 14.88 -20.48
C GLU A 314 4.64 14.17 -20.37
N ILE A 315 5.68 14.94 -20.00
CA ILE A 315 7.03 14.45 -19.67
C ILE A 315 7.34 14.91 -18.24
N GLY A 316 7.70 13.98 -17.37
CA GLY A 316 7.95 14.24 -15.95
C GLY A 316 9.23 15.01 -15.65
N GLU A 317 9.39 15.39 -14.38
CA GLU A 317 10.60 16.04 -13.86
C GLU A 317 11.82 15.16 -14.05
N GLY A 318 12.90 15.71 -14.55
CA GLY A 318 14.16 15.00 -14.74
C GLY A 318 14.08 13.73 -15.60
N ALA A 319 13.02 13.53 -16.39
CA ALA A 319 12.74 12.28 -17.10
C ALA A 319 13.95 11.79 -17.94
N PHE A 320 14.65 12.66 -18.61
CA PHE A 320 15.87 12.39 -19.38
C PHE A 320 17.11 13.12 -18.82
N LYS A 321 17.09 13.46 -17.53
CA LYS A 321 18.23 14.14 -16.89
C LYS A 321 19.48 13.26 -16.92
N ASN A 322 20.60 13.85 -17.37
CA ASN A 322 21.87 13.16 -17.53
C ASN A 322 21.78 11.91 -18.44
N CYS A 323 20.88 11.99 -19.45
CA CYS A 323 20.67 10.95 -20.44
C CYS A 323 21.37 11.34 -21.76
N LYS A 324 22.07 10.41 -22.41
CA LYS A 324 22.81 10.71 -23.65
C LYS A 324 21.93 10.53 -24.90
N ILE A 325 20.81 11.24 -24.96
CA ILE A 325 20.02 11.37 -26.19
C ILE A 325 20.60 12.49 -27.06
N HIS A 326 20.66 12.30 -28.38
CA HIS A 326 21.28 13.26 -29.31
C HIS A 326 20.27 14.22 -29.92
N SER A 327 19.13 13.70 -30.35
CA SER A 327 18.06 14.49 -30.93
C SER A 327 16.71 13.98 -30.50
N VAL A 328 15.74 14.86 -30.31
CA VAL A 328 14.37 14.52 -29.96
C VAL A 328 13.38 15.52 -30.57
N ASP A 329 12.32 15.00 -31.18
CA ASP A 329 11.14 15.80 -31.52
C ASP A 329 10.08 15.57 -30.43
N ILE A 330 9.72 16.62 -29.71
CA ILE A 330 8.67 16.53 -28.70
C ILE A 330 7.32 16.47 -29.41
N PRO A 331 6.50 15.42 -29.22
CA PRO A 331 5.25 15.22 -29.93
C PRO A 331 4.23 16.35 -29.75
N SER A 332 3.38 16.54 -30.78
CA SER A 332 2.43 17.66 -30.82
C SER A 332 1.34 17.62 -29.75
N MET A 333 1.13 16.48 -29.09
CA MET A 333 0.19 16.32 -27.99
C MET A 333 0.76 16.71 -26.62
N VAL A 334 2.08 16.87 -26.49
CA VAL A 334 2.72 17.22 -25.22
C VAL A 334 2.33 18.65 -24.80
N LYS A 335 1.69 18.77 -23.65
CA LYS A 335 1.21 20.03 -23.05
C LYS A 335 2.06 20.48 -21.86
N CYS A 336 2.68 19.52 -21.17
CA CYS A 336 3.47 19.76 -19.97
C CYS A 336 4.79 19.00 -20.04
N VAL A 337 5.86 19.70 -19.62
CA VAL A 337 7.18 19.13 -19.42
C VAL A 337 7.65 19.51 -18.02
N GLY A 338 8.20 18.59 -17.28
CA GLY A 338 8.66 18.81 -15.92
C GLY A 338 9.99 19.58 -15.86
N LYS A 339 10.28 20.12 -14.68
CA LYS A 339 11.55 20.77 -14.38
C LYS A 339 12.73 19.83 -14.68
N GLU A 340 13.82 20.36 -15.22
CA GLU A 340 15.04 19.61 -15.53
C GLU A 340 14.85 18.38 -16.46
N ALA A 341 13.73 18.26 -17.18
CA ALA A 341 13.40 17.06 -17.94
C ALA A 341 14.51 16.58 -18.88
N PHE A 342 15.27 17.48 -19.47
CA PHE A 342 16.39 17.21 -20.38
C PHE A 342 17.71 17.86 -19.90
N ALA A 343 17.81 18.19 -18.61
CA ALA A 343 19.04 18.79 -18.08
C ALA A 343 20.23 17.81 -18.12
N TRP A 344 21.44 18.33 -18.37
CA TRP A 344 22.66 17.52 -18.48
C TRP A 344 22.59 16.45 -19.58
N SER A 345 21.72 16.66 -20.58
CA SER A 345 21.54 15.69 -21.67
C SER A 345 22.65 15.86 -22.76
N GLY A 346 22.75 14.83 -23.59
CA GLY A 346 23.61 14.86 -24.78
C GLY A 346 22.98 15.56 -25.98
N LEU A 347 21.81 16.22 -25.81
CA LEU A 347 21.06 16.81 -26.90
C LEU A 347 21.90 17.80 -27.73
N GLU A 348 21.84 17.63 -29.03
CA GLU A 348 22.38 18.49 -30.05
C GLU A 348 21.31 19.37 -30.69
N SER A 349 20.11 18.82 -30.88
CA SER A 349 18.96 19.52 -31.41
C SER A 349 17.63 19.09 -30.74
N VAL A 350 16.65 20.02 -30.71
CA VAL A 350 15.31 19.76 -30.21
C VAL A 350 14.26 20.57 -30.94
N SER A 351 13.13 19.92 -31.30
CA SER A 351 11.94 20.58 -31.81
C SER A 351 10.86 20.65 -30.75
N LEU A 352 10.31 21.82 -30.48
CA LEU A 352 9.29 22.09 -29.52
C LEU A 352 7.89 22.15 -30.15
N PRO A 353 6.87 21.47 -29.64
CA PRO A 353 5.52 21.46 -30.24
C PRO A 353 4.76 22.76 -29.96
N ALA A 354 3.76 23.05 -30.81
CA ALA A 354 2.92 24.23 -30.64
C ALA A 354 2.00 24.16 -29.39
N SER A 355 1.78 22.98 -28.87
CA SER A 355 1.02 22.73 -27.64
C SER A 355 1.74 23.20 -26.37
N LEU A 356 3.09 23.27 -26.40
CA LEU A 356 3.90 23.68 -25.25
C LEU A 356 3.96 25.21 -25.18
N GLN A 357 3.31 25.78 -24.16
CA GLN A 357 3.24 27.24 -23.96
C GLN A 357 4.32 27.76 -23.02
N GLU A 358 4.90 26.91 -22.21
CA GLU A 358 5.91 27.26 -21.23
C GLU A 358 7.07 26.27 -21.27
N LEU A 359 8.31 26.78 -21.19
CA LEU A 359 9.47 25.95 -20.88
C LEU A 359 9.73 26.02 -19.38
N PRO A 360 9.72 24.89 -18.69
CA PRO A 360 9.92 24.88 -17.24
C PRO A 360 11.33 25.25 -16.81
N GLU A 361 11.51 25.50 -15.52
CA GLU A 361 12.81 25.80 -14.91
C GLU A 361 13.82 24.71 -15.27
N ARG A 362 15.00 25.13 -15.76
CA ARG A 362 16.18 24.28 -16.05
C ARG A 362 15.92 23.15 -17.05
N MET A 363 14.89 23.22 -17.89
CA MET A 363 14.49 22.14 -18.81
C MET A 363 15.68 21.53 -19.57
N PHE A 364 16.57 22.37 -20.12
CA PHE A 364 17.75 21.98 -20.88
C PHE A 364 19.09 22.44 -20.23
N ALA A 365 19.05 22.82 -18.95
CA ALA A 365 20.24 23.32 -18.26
C ALA A 365 21.41 22.33 -18.37
N GLU A 366 22.63 22.87 -18.61
CA GLU A 366 23.88 22.09 -18.72
C GLU A 366 23.89 21.08 -19.89
N SER A 367 23.01 21.25 -20.90
CA SER A 367 23.04 20.46 -22.13
C SER A 367 24.04 21.13 -23.09
N HIS A 368 25.32 20.87 -22.88
CA HIS A 368 26.46 21.59 -23.46
C HIS A 368 26.55 21.48 -24.98
N TYR A 369 26.00 20.42 -25.57
CA TYR A 369 26.05 20.13 -26.99
C TYR A 369 24.86 20.70 -27.76
N LEU A 370 23.83 21.24 -27.07
CA LEU A 370 22.63 21.79 -27.70
C LEU A 370 23.00 23.06 -28.53
N TYR A 371 22.90 22.93 -29.84
CA TYR A 371 23.21 24.03 -30.77
C TYR A 371 21.99 24.46 -31.60
N ASP A 372 20.94 23.64 -31.71
CA ASP A 372 19.76 23.94 -32.49
C ASP A 372 18.49 23.72 -31.67
N VAL A 373 17.67 24.77 -31.58
CA VAL A 373 16.36 24.74 -30.89
C VAL A 373 15.31 25.34 -31.80
N THR A 374 14.39 24.49 -32.27
CA THR A 374 13.24 24.95 -33.02
C THR A 374 12.09 25.28 -32.06
N PHE A 375 11.89 26.58 -31.81
CA PHE A 375 10.78 27.05 -30.97
C PHE A 375 9.47 27.06 -31.72
N SER A 376 8.40 26.67 -31.03
CA SER A 376 7.05 26.75 -31.57
C SER A 376 6.45 28.19 -31.47
N LYS A 377 5.51 28.51 -32.36
CA LYS A 377 4.76 29.78 -32.29
C LYS A 377 3.80 29.85 -31.07
N GLY A 378 3.56 28.73 -30.39
CA GLY A 378 2.70 28.64 -29.22
C GLY A 378 3.36 29.09 -27.92
N LEU A 379 4.70 29.17 -27.90
CA LEU A 379 5.48 29.49 -26.70
C LEU A 379 5.17 30.88 -26.17
N ARG A 380 4.96 31.01 -24.86
CA ARG A 380 4.65 32.26 -24.13
C ARG A 380 5.72 32.61 -23.09
N GLU A 381 6.25 31.58 -22.44
CA GLU A 381 7.15 31.77 -21.30
C GLU A 381 8.37 30.84 -21.40
N ILE A 382 9.54 31.40 -21.07
CA ILE A 382 10.80 30.67 -20.94
C ILE A 382 11.23 30.75 -19.49
N GLY A 383 11.24 29.59 -18.82
CA GLY A 383 11.49 29.47 -17.40
C GLY A 383 12.88 29.82 -16.96
N LYS A 384 13.07 29.93 -15.65
CA LYS A 384 14.35 30.27 -15.04
C LYS A 384 15.40 29.21 -15.40
N GLU A 385 16.59 29.70 -15.87
CA GLU A 385 17.72 28.85 -16.23
C GLU A 385 17.39 27.77 -17.30
N ALA A 386 16.31 27.89 -18.08
CA ALA A 386 15.86 26.88 -19.03
C ALA A 386 16.95 26.34 -19.95
N PHE A 387 17.88 27.21 -20.40
CA PHE A 387 19.05 26.91 -21.23
C PHE A 387 20.38 27.30 -20.55
N TYR A 388 20.43 27.30 -19.22
CA TYR A 388 21.65 27.65 -18.49
C TYR A 388 22.81 26.74 -18.88
N CYS A 389 23.97 27.34 -19.22
CA CYS A 389 25.17 26.64 -19.68
C CYS A 389 24.98 25.74 -20.94
N CYS A 390 24.05 26.07 -21.84
CA CYS A 390 23.99 25.44 -23.15
C CYS A 390 25.09 26.06 -24.07
N PHE A 391 26.32 25.62 -23.90
CA PHE A 391 27.48 26.22 -24.56
C PHE A 391 27.44 26.16 -26.10
N GLY A 392 26.80 25.11 -26.67
CA GLY A 392 26.61 24.95 -28.11
C GLY A 392 25.64 25.95 -28.71
N LEU A 393 24.74 26.54 -27.92
CA LEU A 393 23.68 27.43 -28.42
C LEU A 393 24.20 28.85 -28.68
N SER A 394 24.69 29.08 -29.89
CA SER A 394 25.32 30.34 -30.30
C SER A 394 24.34 31.39 -30.86
N SER A 395 23.15 30.98 -31.27
CA SER A 395 22.05 31.82 -31.75
C SER A 395 20.69 31.30 -31.26
N VAL A 396 19.77 32.22 -31.03
CA VAL A 396 18.41 31.88 -30.54
C VAL A 396 17.42 32.80 -31.23
N ASP A 397 16.47 32.21 -31.95
CA ASP A 397 15.36 32.93 -32.56
C ASP A 397 14.11 32.82 -31.68
N VAL A 398 13.97 33.73 -30.71
CA VAL A 398 12.83 33.76 -29.78
C VAL A 398 11.56 34.14 -30.54
N PRO A 399 10.48 33.32 -30.48
CA PRO A 399 9.22 33.63 -31.18
C PRO A 399 8.57 34.91 -30.69
N GLU A 400 7.91 35.65 -31.61
CA GLU A 400 7.19 36.91 -31.29
C GLU A 400 6.10 36.72 -30.20
N GLY A 401 5.63 35.50 -30.00
CA GLY A 401 4.61 35.15 -28.99
C GLY A 401 5.13 35.13 -27.56
N VAL A 402 6.43 35.10 -27.33
CA VAL A 402 7.01 35.01 -25.98
C VAL A 402 6.86 36.33 -25.24
N THR A 403 6.22 36.28 -24.08
CA THR A 403 5.93 37.46 -23.23
C THR A 403 6.80 37.53 -21.99
N SER A 404 7.47 36.42 -21.62
CA SER A 404 8.31 36.33 -20.42
C SER A 404 9.55 35.47 -20.67
N ILE A 405 10.71 35.96 -20.24
CA ILE A 405 11.98 35.21 -20.16
C ILE A 405 12.51 35.39 -18.74
N ALA A 406 12.55 34.33 -17.99
CA ALA A 406 12.93 34.35 -16.58
C ALA A 406 14.45 34.49 -16.36
N GLY A 407 14.84 34.72 -15.11
CA GLY A 407 16.23 34.97 -14.75
C GLY A 407 17.18 33.85 -15.19
N LYS A 408 18.32 34.23 -15.81
CA LYS A 408 19.38 33.34 -16.30
C LYS A 408 18.95 32.32 -17.36
N ALA A 409 17.79 32.50 -18.01
CA ALA A 409 17.25 31.53 -18.98
C ALA A 409 18.28 31.10 -20.03
N PHE A 410 19.13 32.00 -20.53
CA PHE A 410 20.18 31.73 -21.51
C PHE A 410 21.59 32.09 -20.98
N ALA A 411 21.79 32.15 -19.67
CA ALA A 411 23.10 32.47 -19.13
C ALA A 411 24.14 31.39 -19.52
N TRP A 412 25.32 31.85 -19.98
CA TRP A 412 26.43 31.02 -20.46
C TRP A 412 26.14 30.23 -21.76
N CYS A 413 25.11 30.61 -22.54
CA CYS A 413 24.94 30.09 -23.89
C CYS A 413 26.05 30.66 -24.82
N GLY A 414 26.56 29.85 -25.77
CA GLY A 414 27.56 30.25 -26.73
C GLY A 414 28.91 30.64 -26.14
N ALA A 415 29.21 30.27 -24.89
CA ALA A 415 30.39 30.76 -24.17
C ALA A 415 31.73 30.08 -24.56
N TYR A 416 31.68 28.98 -25.29
CA TYR A 416 32.89 28.34 -25.83
C TYR A 416 33.17 28.88 -27.24
N ARG A 417 34.32 29.54 -27.39
CA ARG A 417 34.97 29.82 -28.65
C ARG A 417 36.04 28.79 -28.95
#